data_5cc905a3056a77eff833fc7df9a6fe24
#
_entry.id   5cc905a3056a77eff833fc7df9a6fe24
#
_cell.length_a   1.000
_cell.length_b   1.000
_cell.length_c   1.000
_cell.angle_alpha   90.00
_cell.angle_beta   90.00
_cell.angle_gamma   90.00
#
_symmetry.space_group_name_H-M   'P 1'
#
loop_
_entity.id
_entity.type
_entity.pdbx_description
1 polymer ?
#
loop_
_entity_poly.entity_id
_entity_poly.type
_entity_poly.pdbx_seq_one_letter_code
_entity_poly.pdbx_strand_id
1 'polypeptide(L)'
;MRGIVPQKVKGFRDITPEQNLLRQFIIDKATEVYRRFGFSRYDTPIMEYAECLGKYLPDADTVAQGVYSFKNPEEEPVFDTNGREMRDAENRVIMENHYVALRYDLTAPLARVYAESLWQQHLRGEIQGKTNLFRRYQYGPVFRFEAKLDPGRFREFWQMDFDTVGAEDVSADAENCMILSQALENIGLKRGTYLIKINNRKIVNGLLAFTGITDKEQEMAVMRVIDKLDKIGIDAVAKELGKGRVDETSGAQIPGLNIEQKFVDIIILFIKDFETRASRAEVLAKLKSKPAFENPTYKEGVDELEKIDTILAQLGYDEQVAILDPGMVRGLGYYTGPIYEVESLQTYKDEKGRERRVGSICGGGRYDGLVENLLGVKVPATGASIGVDRLAELLTLTNQAQINSDGPVIIIAFDDSLMPLYQKTAMQLRSAGINTEIYYGAKRGLKHQMAYADRNNSTLAVIIGSNEAEKGVATIKNLRLGKQLAETIADKNEWKNKVQQEVKLEDIAKEIKKILEK
;
A
#
# COMPACT_ATOMS: atom_id res chain seq x y z
N MET A 1 1.21 17.15 39.86
CA MET A 1 0.24 16.39 39.01
C MET A 1 0.84 15.03 38.70
N ARG A 2 0.21 13.93 39.14
CA ARG A 2 0.56 12.58 38.63
C ARG A 2 -0.18 12.42 37.31
N GLY A 3 0.40 12.89 36.22
CA GLY A 3 -0.15 12.71 34.86
C GLY A 3 0.36 11.43 34.23
N ILE A 4 -0.45 10.84 33.37
CA ILE A 4 -0.01 9.76 32.46
C ILE A 4 0.96 10.39 31.45
N VAL A 5 2.13 9.78 31.25
CA VAL A 5 3.05 10.21 30.20
C VAL A 5 2.40 9.88 28.85
N PRO A 6 2.09 10.87 28.02
CA PRO A 6 1.44 10.61 26.73
C PRO A 6 2.46 9.98 25.76
N GLN A 7 2.25 8.71 25.44
CA GLN A 7 3.13 7.95 24.54
C GLN A 7 2.30 7.27 23.45
N LYS A 8 2.86 7.20 22.25
CA LYS A 8 2.31 6.39 21.15
C LYS A 8 2.68 4.94 21.35
N VAL A 9 1.81 4.04 20.92
CA VAL A 9 2.14 2.62 20.82
C VAL A 9 3.28 2.45 19.82
N LYS A 10 4.28 1.64 20.17
CA LYS A 10 5.46 1.41 19.33
C LYS A 10 5.06 0.89 17.94
N GLY A 11 5.53 1.57 16.91
CA GLY A 11 5.22 1.23 15.51
C GLY A 11 3.95 1.87 14.95
N PHE A 12 3.19 2.61 15.79
CA PHE A 12 2.06 3.44 15.38
C PHE A 12 2.48 4.90 15.35
N ARG A 13 1.86 5.71 14.49
CA ARG A 13 2.22 7.12 14.31
C ARG A 13 1.00 8.00 14.10
N ASP A 14 1.10 9.26 14.50
CA ASP A 14 0.18 10.28 14.05
C ASP A 14 0.57 10.68 12.63
N ILE A 15 -0.42 10.96 11.80
CA ILE A 15 -0.22 11.37 10.41
C ILE A 15 -0.49 12.86 10.30
N THR A 16 0.50 13.61 9.83
CA THR A 16 0.37 15.06 9.66
C THR A 16 -0.58 15.41 8.50
N PRO A 17 -1.08 16.66 8.43
CA PRO A 17 -1.91 17.10 7.31
C PRO A 17 -1.23 16.89 5.94
N GLU A 18 0.06 17.18 5.82
CA GLU A 18 0.84 17.02 4.59
C GLU A 18 0.95 15.54 4.19
N GLN A 19 1.19 14.67 5.16
CA GLN A 19 1.24 13.22 4.93
C GLN A 19 -0.13 12.67 4.50
N ASN A 20 -1.22 13.18 5.08
CA ASN A 20 -2.58 12.80 4.68
C ASN A 20 -2.90 13.26 3.26
N LEU A 21 -2.48 14.46 2.88
CA LEU A 21 -2.66 14.95 1.51
C LEU A 21 -1.90 14.09 0.50
N LEU A 22 -0.66 13.72 0.80
CA LEU A 22 0.13 12.83 -0.06
C LEU A 22 -0.51 11.44 -0.17
N ARG A 23 -0.98 10.89 0.95
CA ARG A 23 -1.71 9.62 0.96
C ARG A 23 -2.96 9.69 0.08
N GLN A 24 -3.77 10.74 0.25
CA GLN A 24 -5.00 10.92 -0.53
C GLN A 24 -4.70 11.09 -2.02
N PHE A 25 -3.67 11.85 -2.37
CA PHE A 25 -3.22 11.99 -3.76
C PHE A 25 -2.87 10.64 -4.39
N ILE A 26 -2.08 9.80 -3.69
CA ILE A 26 -1.73 8.45 -4.17
C ILE A 26 -2.99 7.61 -4.39
N ILE A 27 -3.91 7.62 -3.41
CA ILE A 27 -5.17 6.88 -3.48
C ILE A 27 -6.01 7.34 -4.66
N ASP A 28 -6.21 8.63 -4.83
CA ASP A 28 -7.02 9.19 -5.91
C ASP A 28 -6.45 8.83 -7.28
N LYS A 29 -5.13 9.00 -7.45
CA LYS A 29 -4.45 8.70 -8.71
C LYS A 29 -4.47 7.22 -9.09
N ALA A 30 -4.29 6.32 -8.13
CA ALA A 30 -4.38 4.90 -8.40
C ALA A 30 -5.83 4.44 -8.64
N THR A 31 -6.81 4.96 -7.89
CA THR A 31 -8.23 4.61 -8.09
C THR A 31 -8.79 5.09 -9.43
N GLU A 32 -8.29 6.21 -9.99
CA GLU A 32 -8.60 6.61 -11.37
C GLU A 32 -8.26 5.49 -12.36
N VAL A 33 -7.10 4.85 -12.21
CA VAL A 33 -6.67 3.74 -13.05
C VAL A 33 -7.52 2.50 -12.79
N TYR A 34 -7.73 2.09 -11.55
CA TYR A 34 -8.54 0.91 -11.23
C TYR A 34 -9.95 0.98 -11.83
N ARG A 35 -10.59 2.16 -11.78
CA ARG A 35 -11.90 2.39 -12.40
C ARG A 35 -11.87 2.25 -13.92
N ARG A 36 -10.79 2.72 -14.60
CA ARG A 36 -10.64 2.55 -16.06
C ARG A 36 -10.55 1.08 -16.45
N PHE A 37 -10.01 0.24 -15.57
CA PHE A 37 -9.96 -1.21 -15.76
C PHE A 37 -11.21 -1.95 -15.27
N GLY A 38 -12.28 -1.24 -14.88
CA GLY A 38 -13.58 -1.81 -14.52
C GLY A 38 -13.67 -2.36 -13.10
N PHE A 39 -12.77 -1.96 -12.20
CA PHE A 39 -12.86 -2.34 -10.79
C PHE A 39 -13.83 -1.43 -10.04
N SER A 40 -14.61 -2.01 -9.14
CA SER A 40 -15.51 -1.30 -8.23
C SER A 40 -14.98 -1.29 -6.81
N ARG A 41 -15.22 -0.21 -6.08
CA ARG A 41 -14.83 -0.15 -4.67
C ARG A 41 -15.71 -1.08 -3.83
N TYR A 42 -15.08 -1.90 -3.00
CA TYR A 42 -15.74 -2.77 -2.05
C TYR A 42 -14.92 -2.82 -0.75
N ASP A 43 -15.46 -2.28 0.34
CA ASP A 43 -14.76 -2.19 1.62
C ASP A 43 -15.20 -3.30 2.56
N THR A 44 -14.24 -3.90 3.26
CA THR A 44 -14.44 -4.90 4.30
C THR A 44 -14.12 -4.30 5.68
N PRO A 45 -14.62 -4.86 6.78
CA PRO A 45 -14.29 -4.42 8.14
C PRO A 45 -12.79 -4.44 8.43
N ILE A 46 -12.39 -3.65 9.43
CA ILE A 46 -11.00 -3.65 9.93
C ILE A 46 -10.73 -4.87 10.81
N MET A 47 -11.77 -5.38 11.47
CA MET A 47 -11.73 -6.59 12.29
C MET A 47 -12.41 -7.75 11.56
N GLU A 48 -11.79 -8.91 11.68
CA GLU A 48 -12.30 -10.19 11.20
C GLU A 48 -12.16 -11.24 12.32
N TYR A 49 -12.89 -12.34 12.24
CA TYR A 49 -12.61 -13.48 13.11
C TYR A 49 -11.18 -13.98 12.86
N ALA A 50 -10.45 -14.24 13.96
CA ALA A 50 -9.05 -14.64 13.88
C ALA A 50 -8.87 -15.95 13.08
N GLU A 51 -9.83 -16.85 13.13
CA GLU A 51 -9.83 -18.11 12.35
C GLU A 51 -9.95 -17.85 10.84
N CYS A 52 -10.68 -16.80 10.41
CA CYS A 52 -10.77 -16.42 9.00
C CYS A 52 -9.42 -15.91 8.48
N LEU A 53 -8.66 -15.20 9.31
CA LEU A 53 -7.33 -14.69 8.95
C LEU A 53 -6.23 -15.76 9.13
N GLY A 54 -6.34 -16.60 10.15
CA GLY A 54 -5.31 -17.55 10.56
C GLY A 54 -4.92 -18.55 9.48
N LYS A 55 -5.88 -18.96 8.63
CA LYS A 55 -5.63 -19.90 7.51
C LYS A 55 -4.71 -19.33 6.41
N TYR A 56 -4.46 -18.03 6.42
CA TYR A 56 -3.64 -17.33 5.42
C TYR A 56 -2.30 -16.85 5.96
N LEU A 57 -2.05 -17.04 7.26
CA LEU A 57 -0.79 -16.70 7.87
C LEU A 57 0.23 -17.84 7.62
N PRO A 58 1.52 -17.49 7.47
CA PRO A 58 2.56 -18.48 7.17
C PRO A 58 2.71 -19.58 8.22
N ASP A 59 2.28 -19.34 9.47
CA ASP A 59 2.39 -20.24 10.59
C ASP A 59 1.01 -20.34 11.29
N ALA A 60 0.10 -21.15 10.71
CA ALA A 60 -1.26 -21.35 11.22
C ALA A 60 -1.30 -21.88 12.68
N ASP A 61 -0.25 -22.54 13.15
CA ASP A 61 -0.15 -23.07 14.52
C ASP A 61 0.21 -22.01 15.58
N THR A 62 0.57 -20.80 15.15
CA THR A 62 0.92 -19.67 16.02
C THR A 62 0.20 -18.39 15.60
N VAL A 63 -1.12 -18.33 15.77
CA VAL A 63 -1.97 -17.14 15.55
C VAL A 63 -1.43 -15.88 16.27
N ALA A 64 -0.51 -16.05 17.22
CA ALA A 64 0.08 -14.97 18.01
C ALA A 64 1.29 -14.27 17.36
N GLN A 65 1.91 -14.80 16.32
CA GLN A 65 3.09 -14.16 15.73
C GLN A 65 2.74 -13.34 14.48
N GLY A 66 2.61 -12.04 14.67
CA GLY A 66 2.44 -11.08 13.58
C GLY A 66 1.05 -10.47 13.45
N VAL A 67 0.05 -10.96 14.18
CA VAL A 67 -1.34 -10.48 14.15
C VAL A 67 -1.73 -9.86 15.47
N TYR A 68 -2.47 -8.76 15.42
CA TYR A 68 -3.13 -8.19 16.59
C TYR A 68 -4.49 -8.85 16.79
N SER A 69 -4.58 -9.80 17.71
CA SER A 69 -5.82 -10.51 18.05
C SER A 69 -6.18 -10.32 19.52
N PHE A 70 -7.47 -10.36 19.82
CA PHE A 70 -8.02 -10.26 21.16
C PHE A 70 -9.36 -10.99 21.23
N LYS A 71 -9.76 -11.36 22.45
CA LYS A 71 -11.03 -12.04 22.68
C LYS A 71 -12.19 -11.06 22.48
N ASN A 72 -13.18 -11.43 21.66
CA ASN A 72 -14.40 -10.63 21.50
C ASN A 72 -15.12 -10.53 22.87
N PRO A 73 -15.50 -9.32 23.35
CA PRO A 73 -16.25 -9.18 24.58
C PRO A 73 -17.66 -9.81 24.53
N GLU A 74 -18.24 -9.96 23.36
CA GLU A 74 -19.56 -10.57 23.16
C GLU A 74 -19.43 -12.08 22.99
N GLU A 75 -20.37 -12.84 23.61
CA GLU A 75 -20.56 -14.24 23.36
C GLU A 75 -21.48 -14.41 22.15
N GLU A 76 -21.11 -15.30 21.25
CA GLU A 76 -21.84 -15.58 20.03
C GLU A 76 -22.19 -17.07 19.93
N PRO A 77 -23.28 -17.44 19.22
CA PRO A 77 -23.60 -18.84 19.00
C PRO A 77 -22.51 -19.55 18.24
N VAL A 78 -22.18 -20.77 18.67
CA VAL A 78 -21.30 -21.67 17.93
C VAL A 78 -22.13 -22.41 16.89
N PHE A 79 -21.63 -22.48 15.64
CA PHE A 79 -22.30 -23.17 14.53
C PHE A 79 -21.54 -24.42 14.12
N ASP A 80 -22.29 -25.45 13.71
CA ASP A 80 -21.71 -26.65 13.09
C ASP A 80 -21.28 -26.37 11.62
N THR A 81 -20.68 -27.36 10.98
CA THR A 81 -20.24 -27.29 9.57
C THR A 81 -21.39 -27.09 8.56
N ASN A 82 -22.65 -27.26 8.98
CA ASN A 82 -23.85 -27.05 8.17
C ASN A 82 -24.51 -25.70 8.46
N GLY A 83 -23.88 -24.84 9.30
CA GLY A 83 -24.41 -23.55 9.69
C GLY A 83 -25.59 -23.61 10.68
N ARG A 84 -25.71 -24.71 11.47
CA ARG A 84 -26.74 -24.85 12.50
C ARG A 84 -26.14 -24.54 13.85
N GLU A 85 -26.89 -23.83 14.71
CA GLU A 85 -26.50 -23.58 16.09
C GLU A 85 -26.20 -24.90 16.84
N MET A 86 -25.02 -24.98 17.40
CA MET A 86 -24.67 -26.09 18.29
C MET A 86 -25.40 -25.94 19.63
N ARG A 87 -25.83 -27.08 20.19
CA ARG A 87 -26.57 -27.12 21.45
C ARG A 87 -25.94 -28.08 22.43
N ASP A 88 -25.96 -27.71 23.71
CA ASP A 88 -25.50 -28.56 24.80
C ASP A 88 -26.46 -29.73 25.10
N ALA A 89 -26.11 -30.55 26.08
CA ALA A 89 -26.93 -31.71 26.49
C ALA A 89 -28.35 -31.29 27.00
N GLU A 90 -28.50 -30.07 27.47
CA GLU A 90 -29.76 -29.48 27.93
C GLU A 90 -30.50 -28.71 26.83
N ASN A 91 -30.08 -28.85 25.55
CA ASN A 91 -30.64 -28.21 24.37
C ASN A 91 -30.52 -26.65 24.33
N ARG A 92 -29.60 -26.06 25.12
CA ARG A 92 -29.30 -24.63 25.08
C ARG A 92 -28.26 -24.36 24.01
N VAL A 93 -28.36 -23.22 23.33
CA VAL A 93 -27.34 -22.80 22.36
C VAL A 93 -25.99 -22.62 23.06
N ILE A 94 -24.96 -23.23 22.50
CA ILE A 94 -23.58 -23.06 22.98
C ILE A 94 -23.12 -21.67 22.56
N MET A 95 -22.71 -20.87 23.55
CA MET A 95 -22.20 -19.51 23.35
C MET A 95 -20.71 -19.48 23.68
N GLU A 96 -19.91 -18.84 22.82
CA GLU A 96 -18.47 -18.67 23.03
C GLU A 96 -18.01 -17.26 22.68
N ASN A 97 -16.94 -16.82 23.37
CA ASN A 97 -16.24 -15.61 22.96
C ASN A 97 -15.16 -15.98 21.94
N HIS A 98 -15.43 -15.73 20.68
CA HIS A 98 -14.46 -15.95 19.62
C HIS A 98 -13.28 -14.96 19.68
N TYR A 99 -12.14 -15.34 19.13
CA TYR A 99 -11.05 -14.41 18.90
C TYR A 99 -11.29 -13.62 17.63
N VAL A 100 -11.16 -12.30 17.73
CA VAL A 100 -11.16 -11.37 16.61
C VAL A 100 -9.77 -10.79 16.42
N ALA A 101 -9.44 -10.37 15.22
CA ALA A 101 -8.13 -9.83 14.89
C ALA A 101 -8.25 -8.61 13.95
N LEU A 102 -7.30 -7.70 14.08
CA LEU A 102 -7.14 -6.63 13.10
C LEU A 102 -6.59 -7.24 11.80
N ARG A 103 -7.18 -6.87 10.67
CA ARG A 103 -6.80 -7.41 9.36
C ARG A 103 -5.33 -7.20 9.04
N TYR A 104 -4.68 -8.28 8.62
CA TYR A 104 -3.25 -8.31 8.27
C TYR A 104 -2.98 -7.77 6.86
N ASP A 105 -3.94 -7.98 5.96
CA ASP A 105 -4.00 -7.50 4.57
C ASP A 105 -5.47 -7.22 4.17
N LEU A 106 -5.71 -6.93 2.91
CA LEU A 106 -7.06 -6.73 2.37
C LEU A 106 -7.55 -7.96 1.58
N THR A 107 -6.70 -8.97 1.37
CA THR A 107 -7.00 -10.16 0.56
C THR A 107 -7.74 -11.23 1.37
N ALA A 108 -7.34 -11.50 2.61
CA ALA A 108 -8.04 -12.45 3.47
C ALA A 108 -9.51 -12.03 3.76
N PRO A 109 -9.80 -10.75 4.08
CA PRO A 109 -11.18 -10.27 4.14
C PRO A 109 -11.98 -10.43 2.84
N LEU A 110 -11.35 -10.25 1.67
CA LEU A 110 -11.99 -10.50 0.38
C LEU A 110 -12.38 -11.99 0.23
N ALA A 111 -11.48 -12.90 0.61
CA ALA A 111 -11.78 -14.33 0.55
C ALA A 111 -13.00 -14.69 1.40
N ARG A 112 -13.13 -14.11 2.61
CA ARG A 112 -14.29 -14.30 3.47
C ARG A 112 -15.57 -13.78 2.81
N VAL A 113 -15.55 -12.57 2.24
CA VAL A 113 -16.72 -11.99 1.53
C VAL A 113 -17.18 -12.88 0.38
N TYR A 114 -16.23 -13.35 -0.44
CA TYR A 114 -16.56 -14.18 -1.59
C TYR A 114 -17.06 -15.56 -1.14
N ALA A 115 -16.43 -16.14 -0.13
CA ALA A 115 -16.86 -17.39 0.48
C ALA A 115 -18.29 -17.27 1.08
N GLU A 116 -18.59 -16.19 1.80
CA GLU A 116 -19.91 -15.91 2.34
C GLU A 116 -20.97 -15.82 1.22
N SER A 117 -20.65 -15.13 0.12
CA SER A 117 -21.54 -15.04 -1.04
C SER A 117 -21.81 -16.41 -1.67
N LEU A 118 -20.78 -17.26 -1.83
CA LEU A 118 -20.92 -18.62 -2.33
C LEU A 118 -21.76 -19.49 -1.38
N TRP A 119 -21.50 -19.37 -0.08
CA TRP A 119 -22.26 -20.09 0.94
C TRP A 119 -23.76 -19.74 0.89
N GLN A 120 -24.09 -18.46 0.78
CA GLN A 120 -25.48 -17.99 0.64
C GLN A 120 -26.15 -18.52 -0.64
N GLN A 121 -25.40 -18.59 -1.75
CA GLN A 121 -25.90 -19.20 -3.00
C GLN A 121 -26.12 -20.71 -2.83
N HIS A 122 -25.22 -21.41 -2.14
CA HIS A 122 -25.38 -22.83 -1.84
C HIS A 122 -26.64 -23.11 -1.03
N LEU A 123 -26.88 -22.33 0.03
CA LEU A 123 -28.10 -22.47 0.87
C LEU A 123 -29.39 -22.25 0.08
N ARG A 124 -29.37 -21.44 -0.99
CA ARG A 124 -30.51 -21.22 -1.89
C ARG A 124 -30.59 -22.23 -3.02
N GLY A 125 -29.65 -23.18 -3.11
CA GLY A 125 -29.63 -24.16 -4.20
C GLY A 125 -29.24 -23.56 -5.57
N GLU A 126 -28.60 -22.38 -5.59
CA GLU A 126 -28.27 -21.63 -6.80
C GLU A 126 -26.89 -21.99 -7.39
N ILE A 127 -26.04 -22.71 -6.65
CA ILE A 127 -24.70 -23.08 -7.13
C ILE A 127 -24.79 -24.21 -8.16
N GLN A 128 -24.66 -23.86 -9.41
CA GLN A 128 -24.39 -24.79 -10.51
C GLN A 128 -22.99 -24.52 -11.09
N GLY A 129 -21.95 -24.75 -10.32
CA GLY A 129 -20.58 -24.94 -10.81
C GLY A 129 -19.89 -23.79 -11.55
N LYS A 130 -20.43 -22.56 -11.58
CA LYS A 130 -19.78 -21.40 -12.19
C LYS A 130 -19.49 -20.34 -11.15
N THR A 131 -18.21 -20.03 -11.01
CA THR A 131 -17.76 -18.87 -10.22
C THR A 131 -18.07 -17.58 -10.96
N ASN A 132 -18.73 -16.63 -10.29
CA ASN A 132 -19.01 -15.33 -10.88
C ASN A 132 -17.73 -14.48 -10.86
N LEU A 133 -17.45 -13.79 -11.96
CA LEU A 133 -16.36 -12.82 -12.03
C LEU A 133 -16.65 -11.67 -11.04
N PHE A 134 -15.71 -11.41 -10.15
CA PHE A 134 -15.80 -10.32 -9.17
C PHE A 134 -14.51 -9.50 -9.21
N ARG A 135 -14.61 -8.22 -9.56
CA ARG A 135 -13.50 -7.28 -9.69
C ARG A 135 -13.68 -6.13 -8.72
N ARG A 136 -12.86 -6.10 -7.70
CA ARG A 136 -12.95 -5.08 -6.66
C ARG A 136 -11.63 -4.37 -6.43
N TYR A 137 -11.67 -3.14 -5.92
CA TYR A 137 -10.54 -2.53 -5.24
C TYR A 137 -10.95 -2.07 -3.84
N GLN A 138 -9.98 -2.05 -2.95
CA GLN A 138 -10.13 -1.53 -1.59
C GLN A 138 -8.85 -0.83 -1.17
N TYR A 139 -8.98 0.17 -0.32
CA TYR A 139 -7.84 0.77 0.37
C TYR A 139 -8.16 1.00 1.84
N GLY A 140 -7.14 0.97 2.70
CA GLY A 140 -7.31 1.21 4.12
C GLY A 140 -6.13 0.72 4.94
N PRO A 141 -6.21 0.91 6.27
CA PRO A 141 -5.18 0.46 7.18
C PRO A 141 -5.17 -1.05 7.32
N VAL A 142 -3.97 -1.61 7.42
CA VAL A 142 -3.68 -2.99 7.77
C VAL A 142 -2.67 -3.02 8.91
N PHE A 143 -2.63 -4.12 9.67
CA PHE A 143 -1.93 -4.19 10.93
C PHE A 143 -1.02 -5.41 10.98
N ARG A 144 0.29 -5.18 11.15
CA ARG A 144 1.29 -6.25 11.25
C ARG A 144 2.22 -6.00 12.42
N PHE A 145 2.43 -7.00 13.24
CA PHE A 145 3.41 -6.93 14.30
C PHE A 145 4.83 -7.08 13.72
N GLU A 146 5.33 -6.01 13.10
CA GLU A 146 6.69 -5.97 12.58
C GLU A 146 7.69 -5.97 13.73
N ALA A 147 8.62 -6.93 13.74
CA ALA A 147 9.67 -7.03 14.75
C ALA A 147 10.68 -5.88 14.63
N LYS A 148 11.03 -5.51 13.37
CA LYS A 148 11.93 -4.42 13.04
C LYS A 148 11.20 -3.33 12.26
N LEU A 149 11.35 -2.10 12.72
CA LEU A 149 10.79 -0.91 12.08
C LEU A 149 11.89 -0.25 11.24
N ASP A 150 11.68 -0.19 9.93
CA ASP A 150 12.53 0.50 8.95
C ASP A 150 11.74 1.67 8.35
N PRO A 151 12.35 2.64 7.65
CA PRO A 151 11.64 3.69 6.93
C PRO A 151 10.55 3.13 6.01
N GLY A 152 9.32 3.64 6.15
CA GLY A 152 8.15 3.14 5.42
C GLY A 152 7.57 1.81 5.94
N ARG A 153 8.12 1.22 7.02
CA ARG A 153 7.57 0.05 7.72
C ARG A 153 7.02 0.42 9.08
N PHE A 154 5.71 0.32 9.21
CA PHE A 154 4.98 0.60 10.43
C PHE A 154 4.12 -0.60 10.80
N ARG A 155 3.60 -0.63 12.02
CA ARG A 155 2.68 -1.67 12.48
C ARG A 155 1.23 -1.41 12.06
N GLU A 156 0.92 -0.16 11.76
CA GLU A 156 -0.28 0.29 11.05
C GLU A 156 0.19 1.02 9.81
N PHE A 157 -0.24 0.55 8.62
CA PHE A 157 0.08 1.16 7.34
C PHE A 157 -1.06 0.94 6.34
N TRP A 158 -1.12 1.76 5.32
CA TRP A 158 -2.17 1.70 4.32
C TRP A 158 -1.74 0.89 3.10
N GLN A 159 -2.61 -0.02 2.74
CA GLN A 159 -2.55 -0.74 1.46
C GLN A 159 -3.70 -0.30 0.57
N MET A 160 -3.51 -0.47 -0.73
CA MET A 160 -4.59 -0.36 -1.70
C MET A 160 -4.46 -1.52 -2.69
N ASP A 161 -5.45 -2.40 -2.61
CA ASP A 161 -5.48 -3.66 -3.33
C ASP A 161 -6.53 -3.59 -4.44
N PHE A 162 -6.25 -4.27 -5.54
CA PHE A 162 -7.22 -4.58 -6.58
C PHE A 162 -7.12 -6.07 -6.91
N ASP A 163 -8.27 -6.72 -7.02
CA ASP A 163 -8.37 -8.17 -7.16
C ASP A 163 -9.44 -8.55 -8.17
N THR A 164 -9.15 -9.58 -8.95
CA THR A 164 -10.06 -10.25 -9.86
C THR A 164 -10.27 -11.68 -9.38
N VAL A 165 -11.46 -12.00 -8.92
CA VAL A 165 -11.87 -13.34 -8.48
C VAL A 165 -12.74 -13.97 -9.56
N GLY A 166 -12.52 -15.26 -9.86
CA GLY A 166 -13.25 -15.99 -10.91
C GLY A 166 -12.58 -15.98 -12.28
N ALA A 167 -11.37 -15.43 -12.41
CA ALA A 167 -10.62 -15.41 -13.69
C ALA A 167 -9.58 -16.54 -13.74
N GLU A 168 -9.86 -17.57 -14.54
CA GLU A 168 -8.94 -18.71 -14.73
C GLU A 168 -7.72 -18.32 -15.57
N ASP A 169 -7.92 -17.50 -16.59
CA ASP A 169 -6.90 -17.17 -17.58
C ASP A 169 -5.86 -16.19 -17.03
N VAL A 170 -4.57 -16.52 -17.22
CA VAL A 170 -3.43 -15.70 -16.79
C VAL A 170 -3.28 -14.37 -17.54
N SER A 171 -4.13 -14.08 -18.53
CA SER A 171 -4.23 -12.72 -19.08
C SER A 171 -4.64 -11.69 -18.04
N ALA A 172 -5.39 -12.09 -16.99
CA ALA A 172 -5.68 -11.25 -15.84
C ALA A 172 -4.41 -10.89 -15.04
N ASP A 173 -3.42 -11.77 -15.03
CA ASP A 173 -2.12 -11.52 -14.37
C ASP A 173 -1.27 -10.52 -15.18
N ALA A 174 -1.29 -10.62 -16.52
CA ALA A 174 -0.69 -9.60 -17.39
C ALA A 174 -1.37 -8.23 -17.20
N GLU A 175 -2.71 -8.21 -17.09
CA GLU A 175 -3.47 -6.99 -16.81
C GLU A 175 -3.07 -6.37 -15.47
N ASN A 176 -2.82 -7.18 -14.41
CA ASN A 176 -2.35 -6.67 -13.12
C ASN A 176 -1.01 -5.93 -13.24
N CYS A 177 -0.07 -6.44 -14.06
CA CYS A 177 1.19 -5.74 -14.33
C CYS A 177 0.95 -4.40 -15.04
N MET A 178 0.02 -4.35 -16.00
CA MET A 178 -0.35 -3.10 -16.67
C MET A 178 -1.00 -2.08 -15.72
N ILE A 179 -1.90 -2.54 -14.85
CA ILE A 179 -2.55 -1.69 -13.85
C ILE A 179 -1.52 -1.10 -12.90
N LEU A 180 -0.58 -1.91 -12.39
CA LEU A 180 0.50 -1.44 -11.51
C LEU A 180 1.34 -0.37 -12.21
N SER A 181 1.78 -0.62 -13.46
CA SER A 181 2.55 0.35 -14.23
C SER A 181 1.79 1.66 -14.42
N GLN A 182 0.54 1.59 -14.91
CA GLN A 182 -0.27 2.78 -15.16
C GLN A 182 -0.62 3.54 -13.88
N ALA A 183 -0.85 2.85 -12.76
CA ALA A 183 -1.10 3.50 -11.48
C ALA A 183 0.12 4.28 -11.00
N LEU A 184 1.31 3.68 -11.08
CA LEU A 184 2.56 4.35 -10.70
C LEU A 184 2.87 5.55 -11.61
N GLU A 185 2.67 5.41 -12.93
CA GLU A 185 2.82 6.50 -13.90
C GLU A 185 1.81 7.63 -13.64
N ASN A 186 0.54 7.31 -13.31
CA ASN A 186 -0.49 8.30 -12.98
C ASN A 186 -0.20 9.05 -11.66
N ILE A 187 0.51 8.40 -10.72
CA ILE A 187 1.01 9.02 -9.48
C ILE A 187 2.21 9.94 -9.75
N GLY A 188 2.94 9.73 -10.86
CA GLY A 188 4.05 10.58 -11.28
C GLY A 188 5.40 9.87 -11.38
N LEU A 189 5.49 8.56 -11.14
CA LEU A 189 6.72 7.81 -11.38
C LEU A 189 6.94 7.65 -12.89
N LYS A 190 8.19 7.76 -13.33
CA LYS A 190 8.55 7.59 -14.75
C LYS A 190 8.97 6.15 -15.03
N ARG A 191 8.72 5.66 -16.24
CA ARG A 191 9.31 4.39 -16.73
C ARG A 191 10.82 4.40 -16.54
N GLY A 192 11.38 3.26 -16.15
CA GLY A 192 12.81 3.15 -15.80
C GLY A 192 13.17 3.62 -14.38
N THR A 193 12.24 4.19 -13.60
CA THR A 193 12.44 4.51 -12.17
C THR A 193 11.86 3.46 -11.22
N TYR A 194 11.10 2.53 -11.74
CA TYR A 194 10.58 1.33 -11.08
C TYR A 194 10.70 0.13 -12.01
N LEU A 195 10.59 -1.07 -11.47
CA LEU A 195 10.68 -2.31 -12.24
C LEU A 195 9.71 -3.35 -11.68
N ILE A 196 8.86 -3.89 -12.53
CA ILE A 196 7.96 -5.01 -12.22
C ILE A 196 8.73 -6.30 -12.48
N LYS A 197 9.00 -7.06 -11.44
CA LYS A 197 9.57 -8.41 -11.51
C LYS A 197 8.42 -9.41 -11.53
N ILE A 198 8.47 -10.35 -12.45
CA ILE A 198 7.44 -11.37 -12.64
C ILE A 198 8.09 -12.74 -12.53
N ASN A 199 7.49 -13.63 -11.75
CA ASN A 199 7.83 -15.05 -11.70
C ASN A 199 6.54 -15.87 -11.64
N ASN A 200 6.69 -17.18 -11.57
CA ASN A 200 5.58 -18.10 -11.40
C ASN A 200 5.91 -19.15 -10.33
N ARG A 201 5.02 -19.30 -9.35
CA ARG A 201 5.17 -20.26 -8.26
C ARG A 201 5.33 -21.69 -8.75
N LYS A 202 4.67 -22.04 -9.85
CA LYS A 202 4.74 -23.37 -10.48
C LYS A 202 6.14 -23.71 -10.96
N ILE A 203 6.96 -22.73 -11.36
CA ILE A 203 8.36 -22.95 -11.75
C ILE A 203 9.17 -23.45 -10.57
N VAL A 204 9.03 -22.78 -9.40
CA VAL A 204 9.75 -23.17 -8.20
C VAL A 204 9.24 -24.52 -7.69
N ASN A 205 7.93 -24.73 -7.60
CA ASN A 205 7.35 -25.99 -7.16
C ASN A 205 7.74 -27.15 -8.09
N GLY A 206 7.72 -26.94 -9.42
CA GLY A 206 8.13 -27.95 -10.39
C GLY A 206 9.63 -28.24 -10.34
N LEU A 207 10.47 -27.23 -10.06
CA LEU A 207 11.91 -27.44 -9.81
C LEU A 207 12.13 -28.31 -8.54
N LEU A 208 11.41 -28.01 -7.47
CA LEU A 208 11.49 -28.78 -6.22
C LEU A 208 11.00 -30.22 -6.42
N ALA A 209 9.88 -30.40 -7.11
CA ALA A 209 9.37 -31.73 -7.46
C ALA A 209 10.37 -32.52 -8.33
N PHE A 210 11.04 -31.88 -9.28
CA PHE A 210 12.12 -32.48 -10.08
C PHE A 210 13.30 -32.95 -9.21
N THR A 211 13.57 -32.26 -8.09
CA THR A 211 14.58 -32.70 -7.12
C THR A 211 14.06 -33.74 -6.12
N GLY A 212 12.80 -34.17 -6.22
CA GLY A 212 12.17 -35.13 -5.32
C GLY A 212 11.59 -34.53 -4.03
N ILE A 213 11.59 -33.18 -3.91
CA ILE A 213 10.94 -32.47 -2.81
C ILE A 213 9.49 -32.25 -3.22
N THR A 214 8.56 -33.06 -2.65
CA THR A 214 7.12 -33.01 -2.98
C THR A 214 6.24 -32.81 -1.75
N ASP A 215 6.83 -32.83 -0.56
CA ASP A 215 6.14 -32.52 0.68
C ASP A 215 5.92 -30.99 0.80
N LYS A 216 4.67 -30.58 1.03
CA LYS A 216 4.30 -29.15 1.07
C LYS A 216 4.98 -28.36 2.18
N GLU A 217 5.20 -28.97 3.34
CA GLU A 217 5.88 -28.30 4.46
C GLU A 217 7.36 -28.07 4.11
N GLN A 218 7.99 -29.07 3.49
CA GLN A 218 9.37 -28.97 3.04
C GLN A 218 9.52 -27.97 1.88
N GLU A 219 8.61 -27.97 0.89
CA GLU A 219 8.55 -26.95 -0.16
C GLU A 219 8.49 -25.53 0.43
N MET A 220 7.57 -25.31 1.38
CA MET A 220 7.44 -24.01 2.04
C MET A 220 8.69 -23.63 2.84
N ALA A 221 9.32 -24.59 3.52
CA ALA A 221 10.55 -24.34 4.26
C ALA A 221 11.70 -23.93 3.32
N VAL A 222 11.85 -24.60 2.17
CA VAL A 222 12.84 -24.25 1.14
C VAL A 222 12.59 -22.83 0.63
N MET A 223 11.34 -22.51 0.32
CA MET A 223 10.99 -21.18 -0.19
C MET A 223 11.26 -20.06 0.83
N ARG A 224 10.99 -20.30 2.13
CA ARG A 224 11.36 -19.37 3.21
C ARG A 224 12.87 -19.13 3.31
N VAL A 225 13.68 -20.12 3.02
CA VAL A 225 15.15 -19.98 2.99
C VAL A 225 15.58 -19.17 1.79
N ILE A 226 15.03 -19.45 0.60
CA ILE A 226 15.36 -18.70 -0.64
C ILE A 226 14.90 -17.25 -0.54
N ASP A 227 13.77 -16.94 0.10
CA ASP A 227 13.27 -15.56 0.32
C ASP A 227 14.27 -14.67 1.11
N LYS A 228 15.22 -15.29 1.81
CA LYS A 228 16.27 -14.55 2.52
C LYS A 228 17.46 -14.17 1.61
N LEU A 229 17.48 -14.59 0.35
CA LEU A 229 18.62 -14.45 -0.56
C LEU A 229 19.23 -13.04 -0.57
N ASP A 230 18.40 -12.03 -0.73
CA ASP A 230 18.85 -10.62 -0.76
C ASP A 230 19.44 -10.14 0.57
N LYS A 231 19.14 -10.81 1.67
CA LYS A 231 19.56 -10.42 3.02
C LYS A 231 20.84 -11.12 3.45
N ILE A 232 20.95 -12.42 3.15
CA ILE A 232 22.02 -13.27 3.67
C ILE A 232 22.99 -13.75 2.59
N GLY A 233 22.67 -13.57 1.30
CA GLY A 233 23.47 -14.02 0.17
C GLY A 233 23.35 -15.53 -0.13
N ILE A 234 23.79 -15.90 -1.33
CA ILE A 234 23.57 -17.25 -1.89
C ILE A 234 24.30 -18.34 -1.12
N ASP A 235 25.48 -18.06 -0.60
CA ASP A 235 26.27 -19.05 0.16
C ASP A 235 25.61 -19.37 1.52
N ALA A 236 25.01 -18.37 2.17
CA ALA A 236 24.28 -18.59 3.41
C ALA A 236 22.95 -19.34 3.14
N VAL A 237 22.27 -19.03 2.04
CA VAL A 237 21.09 -19.79 1.57
C VAL A 237 21.46 -21.26 1.34
N ALA A 238 22.55 -21.55 0.61
CA ALA A 238 22.99 -22.93 0.39
C ALA A 238 23.26 -23.69 1.70
N LYS A 239 23.87 -23.04 2.69
CA LYS A 239 24.11 -23.61 4.02
C LYS A 239 22.80 -23.88 4.78
N GLU A 240 21.82 -22.94 4.75
CA GLU A 240 20.52 -23.12 5.41
C GLU A 240 19.66 -24.20 4.72
N LEU A 241 19.75 -24.35 3.40
CA LEU A 241 19.13 -25.48 2.70
C LEU A 241 19.75 -26.82 3.11
N GLY A 242 21.06 -26.86 3.32
CA GLY A 242 21.82 -28.03 3.75
C GLY A 242 21.83 -28.26 5.27
N LYS A 243 23.01 -28.25 5.87
CA LYS A 243 23.24 -28.55 7.29
C LYS A 243 23.01 -27.40 8.26
N GLY A 244 22.78 -26.21 7.77
CA GLY A 244 22.66 -25.01 8.60
C GLY A 244 23.98 -24.21 8.69
N ARG A 245 23.94 -23.12 9.45
CA ARG A 245 25.09 -22.20 9.65
C ARG A 245 25.07 -21.55 11.03
N VAL A 246 26.17 -20.94 11.37
CA VAL A 246 26.26 -20.00 12.50
C VAL A 246 26.06 -18.59 11.93
N ASP A 247 25.24 -17.78 12.54
CA ASP A 247 25.07 -16.37 12.19
C ASP A 247 26.27 -15.56 12.67
N GLU A 248 27.00 -14.94 11.76
CA GLU A 248 28.24 -14.21 12.05
C GLU A 248 28.03 -12.99 12.94
N THR A 249 26.81 -12.42 12.93
CA THR A 249 26.51 -11.19 13.69
C THR A 249 26.04 -11.51 15.12
N SER A 250 25.21 -12.52 15.28
CA SER A 250 24.61 -12.89 16.57
C SER A 250 25.26 -14.10 17.25
N GLY A 251 26.07 -14.88 16.51
CA GLY A 251 26.59 -16.17 16.98
C GLY A 251 25.54 -17.27 17.12
N ALA A 252 24.31 -17.02 16.68
CA ALA A 252 23.21 -17.98 16.81
C ALA A 252 23.39 -19.15 15.83
N GLN A 253 23.10 -20.36 16.30
CA GLN A 253 23.01 -21.57 15.48
C GLN A 253 21.70 -21.51 14.67
N ILE A 254 21.79 -21.48 13.35
CA ILE A 254 20.64 -21.56 12.44
C ILE A 254 20.59 -22.97 11.88
N PRO A 255 19.57 -23.78 12.24
CA PRO A 255 19.45 -25.15 11.75
C PRO A 255 19.20 -25.15 10.24
N GLY A 256 19.74 -26.17 9.55
CA GLY A 256 19.48 -26.37 8.13
C GLY A 256 18.26 -27.28 7.92
N LEU A 257 17.79 -27.28 6.67
CA LEU A 257 16.70 -28.17 6.24
C LEU A 257 17.16 -29.60 5.94
N ASN A 258 18.45 -29.88 6.02
CA ASN A 258 19.06 -31.17 5.73
C ASN A 258 18.77 -31.76 4.34
N ILE A 259 18.60 -30.86 3.34
CA ILE A 259 18.43 -31.29 1.95
C ILE A 259 19.76 -31.88 1.46
N GLU A 260 19.68 -32.97 0.68
CA GLU A 260 20.85 -33.59 0.06
C GLU A 260 21.62 -32.58 -0.81
N GLN A 261 22.96 -32.57 -0.71
CA GLN A 261 23.81 -31.57 -1.38
C GLN A 261 23.56 -31.47 -2.89
N LYS A 262 23.33 -32.61 -3.57
CA LYS A 262 23.02 -32.63 -5.00
C LYS A 262 21.78 -31.78 -5.36
N PHE A 263 20.76 -31.73 -4.51
CA PHE A 263 19.55 -30.95 -4.71
C PHE A 263 19.76 -29.49 -4.33
N VAL A 264 20.51 -29.23 -3.26
CA VAL A 264 20.98 -27.87 -2.94
C VAL A 264 21.72 -27.27 -4.13
N ASP A 265 22.64 -28.02 -4.75
CA ASP A 265 23.44 -27.57 -5.89
C ASP A 265 22.55 -27.24 -7.10
N ILE A 266 21.50 -28.02 -7.37
CA ILE A 266 20.53 -27.75 -8.44
C ILE A 266 19.77 -26.45 -8.18
N ILE A 267 19.27 -26.25 -6.96
CA ILE A 267 18.54 -25.03 -6.58
C ILE A 267 19.45 -23.80 -6.68
N ILE A 268 20.66 -23.89 -6.15
CA ILE A 268 21.64 -22.80 -6.18
C ILE A 268 22.06 -22.48 -7.60
N LEU A 269 22.32 -23.49 -8.43
CA LEU A 269 22.64 -23.29 -9.84
C LEU A 269 21.48 -22.61 -10.59
N PHE A 270 20.25 -23.04 -10.33
CA PHE A 270 19.07 -22.40 -10.90
C PHE A 270 19.00 -20.92 -10.54
N ILE A 271 19.19 -20.55 -9.27
CA ILE A 271 19.20 -19.16 -8.83
C ILE A 271 20.32 -18.37 -9.52
N LYS A 272 21.55 -18.88 -9.52
CA LYS A 272 22.73 -18.24 -10.17
C LYS A 272 22.52 -18.01 -11.67
N ASP A 273 21.83 -18.90 -12.33
CA ASP A 273 21.56 -18.79 -13.75
C ASP A 273 20.73 -17.56 -14.12
N PHE A 274 19.98 -17.00 -13.18
CA PHE A 274 19.11 -15.84 -13.39
C PHE A 274 19.53 -14.60 -12.59
N GLU A 275 20.71 -14.59 -11.96
CA GLU A 275 21.25 -13.39 -11.27
C GLU A 275 21.52 -12.22 -12.23
N THR A 276 21.90 -12.53 -13.47
CA THR A 276 22.20 -11.51 -14.47
C THR A 276 20.94 -11.13 -15.24
N ARG A 277 20.66 -9.84 -15.31
CA ARG A 277 19.54 -9.32 -16.09
C ARG A 277 19.68 -9.69 -17.56
N ALA A 278 18.63 -10.33 -18.11
CA ALA A 278 18.51 -10.72 -19.49
C ALA A 278 17.15 -10.26 -20.03
N SER A 279 16.97 -10.29 -21.35
CA SER A 279 15.66 -10.05 -21.95
C SER A 279 14.67 -11.14 -21.54
N ARG A 280 13.38 -10.83 -21.56
CA ARG A 280 12.33 -11.82 -21.23
C ARG A 280 12.39 -13.04 -22.15
N ALA A 281 12.68 -12.82 -23.43
CA ALA A 281 12.85 -13.91 -24.39
C ALA A 281 14.03 -14.83 -24.05
N GLU A 282 15.18 -14.27 -23.64
CA GLU A 282 16.34 -15.06 -23.20
C GLU A 282 16.04 -15.84 -21.92
N VAL A 283 15.33 -15.23 -20.96
CA VAL A 283 14.90 -15.91 -19.72
C VAL A 283 13.98 -17.08 -20.05
N LEU A 284 12.97 -16.90 -20.92
CA LEU A 284 12.06 -17.97 -21.34
C LEU A 284 12.80 -19.10 -22.05
N ALA A 285 13.69 -18.77 -23.00
CA ALA A 285 14.51 -19.78 -23.68
C ALA A 285 15.36 -20.58 -22.69
N LYS A 286 15.95 -19.91 -21.69
CA LYS A 286 16.75 -20.55 -20.64
C LYS A 286 15.90 -21.41 -19.72
N LEU A 287 14.70 -20.99 -19.32
CA LEU A 287 13.76 -21.80 -18.54
C LEU A 287 13.37 -23.08 -19.31
N LYS A 288 13.07 -22.97 -20.60
CA LYS A 288 12.73 -24.11 -21.47
C LYS A 288 13.89 -25.08 -21.67
N SER A 289 15.13 -24.63 -21.55
CA SER A 289 16.33 -25.49 -21.68
C SER A 289 16.67 -26.28 -20.40
N LYS A 290 16.01 -26.02 -19.27
CA LYS A 290 16.28 -26.72 -18.02
C LYS A 290 15.73 -28.14 -18.03
N PRO A 291 16.42 -29.14 -17.44
CA PRO A 291 15.89 -30.50 -17.29
C PRO A 291 14.54 -30.55 -16.57
N ALA A 292 14.30 -29.63 -15.63
CA ALA A 292 13.03 -29.49 -14.93
C ALA A 292 11.84 -29.16 -15.85
N PHE A 293 12.06 -28.74 -17.11
CA PHE A 293 11.02 -28.46 -18.08
C PHE A 293 10.19 -29.70 -18.47
N GLU A 294 10.73 -30.90 -18.24
CA GLU A 294 9.99 -32.17 -18.37
C GLU A 294 8.93 -32.35 -17.25
N ASN A 295 9.05 -31.64 -16.14
CA ASN A 295 8.05 -31.67 -15.09
C ASN A 295 6.80 -30.86 -15.52
N PRO A 296 5.58 -31.43 -15.49
CA PRO A 296 4.36 -30.78 -15.96
C PRO A 296 4.07 -29.45 -15.27
N THR A 297 4.27 -29.37 -13.94
CA THR A 297 4.03 -28.16 -13.15
C THR A 297 5.02 -27.04 -13.53
N TYR A 298 6.30 -27.39 -13.71
CA TYR A 298 7.31 -26.44 -14.15
C TYR A 298 6.98 -25.91 -15.54
N LYS A 299 6.66 -26.82 -16.47
CA LYS A 299 6.30 -26.48 -17.86
C LYS A 299 5.09 -25.55 -17.90
N GLU A 300 4.04 -25.86 -17.16
CA GLU A 300 2.84 -25.01 -17.06
C GLU A 300 3.20 -23.60 -16.58
N GLY A 301 4.06 -23.47 -15.56
CA GLY A 301 4.53 -22.17 -15.08
C GLY A 301 5.29 -21.37 -16.14
N VAL A 302 6.10 -22.02 -16.99
CA VAL A 302 6.82 -21.38 -18.10
C VAL A 302 5.85 -20.96 -19.21
N ASP A 303 4.91 -21.83 -19.57
CA ASP A 303 3.89 -21.54 -20.59
C ASP A 303 3.01 -20.34 -20.18
N GLU A 304 2.66 -20.23 -18.89
CA GLU A 304 1.94 -19.09 -18.33
C GLU A 304 2.76 -17.79 -18.41
N LEU A 305 4.07 -17.83 -18.07
CA LEU A 305 4.95 -16.66 -18.21
C LEU A 305 5.11 -16.22 -19.66
N GLU A 306 5.20 -17.16 -20.60
CA GLU A 306 5.28 -16.85 -22.04
C GLU A 306 4.01 -16.16 -22.54
N LYS A 307 2.85 -16.59 -22.06
CA LYS A 307 1.57 -15.93 -22.36
C LYS A 307 1.53 -14.51 -21.83
N ILE A 308 1.94 -14.30 -20.56
CA ILE A 308 2.03 -12.97 -19.95
C ILE A 308 3.01 -12.09 -20.75
N ASP A 309 4.20 -12.60 -21.08
CA ASP A 309 5.20 -11.88 -21.87
C ASP A 309 4.66 -11.45 -23.23
N THR A 310 3.99 -12.36 -23.94
CA THR A 310 3.38 -12.08 -25.24
C THR A 310 2.41 -10.90 -25.17
N ILE A 311 1.54 -10.87 -24.15
CA ILE A 311 0.58 -9.78 -23.96
C ILE A 311 1.30 -8.46 -23.65
N LEU A 312 2.25 -8.48 -22.72
CA LEU A 312 2.98 -7.28 -22.33
C LEU A 312 3.80 -6.71 -23.48
N ALA A 313 4.47 -7.55 -24.25
CA ALA A 313 5.26 -7.14 -25.43
C ALA A 313 4.40 -6.49 -26.51
N GLN A 314 3.25 -7.09 -26.85
CA GLN A 314 2.31 -6.54 -27.85
C GLN A 314 1.76 -5.16 -27.44
N LEU A 315 1.68 -4.87 -26.15
CA LEU A 315 1.15 -3.61 -25.62
C LEU A 315 2.25 -2.59 -25.25
N GLY A 316 3.52 -2.87 -25.62
CA GLY A 316 4.64 -1.93 -25.43
C GLY A 316 5.14 -1.82 -23.99
N TYR A 317 4.91 -2.85 -23.17
CA TYR A 317 5.54 -2.98 -21.85
C TYR A 317 6.85 -3.76 -22.02
N ASP A 318 7.92 -3.04 -22.28
CA ASP A 318 9.27 -3.58 -22.48
C ASP A 318 10.00 -3.88 -21.15
N GLU A 319 11.25 -4.28 -21.24
CA GLU A 319 12.11 -4.62 -20.09
C GLU A 319 12.51 -3.41 -19.22
N GLN A 320 12.20 -2.19 -19.64
CA GLN A 320 12.32 -1.02 -18.77
C GLN A 320 11.20 -0.98 -17.72
N VAL A 321 10.06 -1.62 -18.00
CA VAL A 321 8.89 -1.68 -17.15
C VAL A 321 8.78 -3.02 -16.42
N ALA A 322 8.94 -4.14 -17.14
CA ALA A 322 8.72 -5.48 -16.59
C ALA A 322 9.77 -6.49 -17.07
N ILE A 323 10.25 -7.31 -16.15
CA ILE A 323 11.20 -8.40 -16.41
C ILE A 323 10.68 -9.71 -15.84
N LEU A 324 11.16 -10.82 -16.40
CA LEU A 324 11.01 -12.13 -15.77
C LEU A 324 12.19 -12.35 -14.82
N ASP A 325 11.89 -12.67 -13.56
CA ASP A 325 12.88 -12.91 -12.50
C ASP A 325 12.60 -14.25 -11.80
N PRO A 326 13.07 -15.38 -12.38
CA PRO A 326 12.87 -16.71 -11.78
C PRO A 326 13.52 -16.89 -10.41
N GLY A 327 14.46 -16.02 -10.03
CA GLY A 327 15.07 -16.00 -8.69
C GLY A 327 14.18 -15.35 -7.64
N MET A 328 13.14 -14.61 -8.03
CA MET A 328 12.19 -14.00 -7.12
C MET A 328 11.24 -15.06 -6.56
N VAL A 329 11.43 -15.45 -5.30
CA VAL A 329 10.60 -16.44 -4.60
C VAL A 329 9.67 -15.79 -3.59
N ARG A 330 9.60 -14.47 -3.57
CA ARG A 330 8.84 -13.67 -2.60
C ARG A 330 7.33 -13.90 -2.71
N GLY A 331 6.66 -13.69 -1.62
CA GLY A 331 5.22 -13.66 -1.53
C GLY A 331 4.70 -14.40 -0.31
N LEU A 332 3.45 -14.11 0.03
CA LEU A 332 2.72 -14.85 1.04
C LEU A 332 2.54 -16.31 0.56
N GLY A 333 2.54 -17.25 1.50
CA GLY A 333 2.51 -18.70 1.20
C GLY A 333 1.29 -19.19 0.41
N TYR A 334 0.31 -18.33 0.17
CA TYR A 334 -0.92 -18.66 -0.52
C TYR A 334 -0.90 -18.52 -2.05
N TYR A 335 0.18 -17.98 -2.66
CA TYR A 335 0.26 -17.86 -4.12
C TYR A 335 0.41 -19.21 -4.81
N THR A 336 -0.32 -19.40 -5.92
CA THR A 336 -0.44 -20.67 -6.64
C THR A 336 0.07 -20.61 -8.08
N GLY A 337 0.29 -19.42 -8.63
CA GLY A 337 0.66 -19.19 -10.03
C GLY A 337 1.62 -18.01 -10.18
N PRO A 338 1.37 -17.11 -11.19
CA PRO A 338 2.16 -15.90 -11.37
C PRO A 338 2.23 -15.04 -10.10
N ILE A 339 3.42 -14.48 -9.85
CA ILE A 339 3.70 -13.54 -8.77
C ILE A 339 4.41 -12.32 -9.33
N TYR A 340 4.16 -11.15 -8.74
CA TYR A 340 4.80 -9.91 -9.17
C TYR A 340 5.20 -9.06 -7.98
N GLU A 341 6.33 -8.38 -8.13
CA GLU A 341 6.84 -7.42 -7.17
C GLU A 341 7.31 -6.17 -7.93
N VAL A 342 6.97 -5.00 -7.43
CA VAL A 342 7.47 -3.74 -8.00
C VAL A 342 8.50 -3.15 -7.07
N GLU A 343 9.71 -3.01 -7.57
CA GLU A 343 10.80 -2.36 -6.86
C GLU A 343 11.03 -0.94 -7.40
N SER A 344 11.28 -0.01 -6.50
CA SER A 344 11.82 1.30 -6.88
C SER A 344 13.30 1.17 -7.20
N LEU A 345 13.69 1.69 -8.36
CA LEU A 345 15.09 1.81 -8.76
C LEU A 345 15.74 3.10 -8.25
N GLN A 346 14.95 4.01 -7.69
CA GLN A 346 15.41 5.29 -7.18
C GLN A 346 16.17 5.12 -5.86
N THR A 347 17.23 5.90 -5.72
CA THR A 347 18.05 5.97 -4.50
C THR A 347 17.82 7.28 -3.77
N TYR A 348 18.03 7.26 -2.47
CA TYR A 348 18.06 8.45 -1.62
C TYR A 348 19.26 8.37 -0.66
N LYS A 349 19.68 9.51 -0.11
CA LYS A 349 20.73 9.54 0.91
C LYS A 349 20.12 9.52 2.30
N ASP A 350 20.54 8.56 3.14
CA ASP A 350 20.15 8.51 4.55
C ASP A 350 20.82 9.64 5.35
N GLU A 351 20.47 9.80 6.63
CA GLU A 351 21.05 10.82 7.53
C GLU A 351 22.57 10.73 7.66
N LYS A 352 23.17 9.60 7.32
CA LYS A 352 24.62 9.37 7.31
C LYS A 352 25.25 9.56 5.92
N GLY A 353 24.47 10.06 4.95
CA GLY A 353 24.92 10.29 3.56
C GLY A 353 25.06 9.02 2.71
N ARG A 354 24.61 7.85 3.17
CA ARG A 354 24.72 6.58 2.45
C ARG A 354 23.55 6.43 1.48
N GLU A 355 23.84 5.95 0.27
CA GLU A 355 22.79 5.61 -0.69
C GLU A 355 21.94 4.44 -0.19
N ARG A 356 20.63 4.60 -0.28
CA ARG A 356 19.61 3.63 0.12
C ARG A 356 18.53 3.54 -0.94
N ARG A 357 17.80 2.42 -0.96
CA ARG A 357 16.58 2.21 -1.74
C ARG A 357 15.43 1.92 -0.81
N VAL A 358 14.22 2.32 -1.19
CA VAL A 358 13.01 1.97 -0.43
C VAL A 358 12.65 0.48 -0.63
N GLY A 359 13.09 -0.11 -1.75
CA GLY A 359 12.80 -1.51 -2.10
C GLY A 359 11.42 -1.69 -2.70
N SER A 360 10.76 -2.80 -2.37
CA SER A 360 9.45 -3.16 -2.91
C SER A 360 8.37 -2.15 -2.50
N ILE A 361 7.63 -1.63 -3.48
CA ILE A 361 6.51 -0.67 -3.29
C ILE A 361 5.15 -1.26 -3.61
N CYS A 362 5.10 -2.32 -4.44
CA CYS A 362 3.89 -3.06 -4.75
C CYS A 362 4.22 -4.55 -4.80
N GLY A 363 3.20 -5.39 -4.61
CA GLY A 363 3.32 -6.84 -4.75
C GLY A 363 1.98 -7.49 -4.99
N GLY A 364 2.00 -8.66 -5.64
CA GLY A 364 0.78 -9.39 -5.96
C GLY A 364 1.04 -10.77 -6.53
N GLY A 365 -0.03 -11.42 -6.99
CA GLY A 365 0.04 -12.71 -7.65
C GLY A 365 -1.31 -13.42 -7.70
N ARG A 366 -1.29 -14.64 -8.22
CA ARG A 366 -2.44 -15.54 -8.31
C ARG A 366 -2.55 -16.40 -7.06
N TYR A 367 -3.77 -16.55 -6.53
CA TYR A 367 -4.06 -17.21 -5.25
C TYR A 367 -5.36 -18.03 -5.31
N ASP A 368 -5.38 -19.08 -6.10
CA ASP A 368 -6.58 -19.89 -6.38
C ASP A 368 -7.10 -20.67 -5.16
N GLY A 369 -6.26 -20.91 -4.14
CA GLY A 369 -6.61 -21.63 -2.92
C GLY A 369 -7.28 -20.78 -1.83
N LEU A 370 -7.48 -19.48 -2.03
CA LEU A 370 -7.90 -18.59 -0.96
C LEU A 370 -9.30 -18.91 -0.42
N VAL A 371 -10.26 -19.15 -1.32
CA VAL A 371 -11.63 -19.55 -0.95
C VAL A 371 -11.69 -21.04 -0.58
N GLU A 372 -10.82 -21.88 -1.16
CA GLU A 372 -10.73 -23.31 -0.85
C GLU A 372 -10.44 -23.55 0.64
N ASN A 373 -9.61 -22.71 1.26
CA ASN A 373 -9.31 -22.79 2.68
C ASN A 373 -10.53 -22.53 3.59
N LEU A 374 -11.55 -21.83 3.10
CA LEU A 374 -12.78 -21.52 3.86
C LEU A 374 -13.90 -22.50 3.54
N LEU A 375 -14.10 -22.84 2.27
CA LEU A 375 -15.26 -23.62 1.80
C LEU A 375 -14.91 -24.93 1.09
N GLY A 376 -13.62 -25.27 0.93
CA GLY A 376 -13.22 -26.44 0.15
C GLY A 376 -13.43 -26.31 -1.37
N VAL A 377 -13.72 -25.11 -1.88
CA VAL A 377 -13.99 -24.85 -3.30
C VAL A 377 -12.85 -23.99 -3.89
N LYS A 378 -12.19 -24.50 -4.92
CA LYS A 378 -11.20 -23.72 -5.67
C LYS A 378 -11.86 -22.61 -6.46
N VAL A 379 -11.38 -21.39 -6.26
CA VAL A 379 -11.81 -20.22 -7.01
C VAL A 379 -10.57 -19.48 -7.50
N PRO A 380 -10.36 -19.39 -8.82
CA PRO A 380 -9.22 -18.69 -9.36
C PRO A 380 -9.30 -17.21 -9.01
N ALA A 381 -8.21 -16.67 -8.49
CA ALA A 381 -8.14 -15.26 -8.12
C ALA A 381 -6.72 -14.74 -8.34
N THR A 382 -6.64 -13.47 -8.74
CA THR A 382 -5.37 -12.76 -8.90
C THR A 382 -5.54 -11.29 -8.57
N GLY A 383 -4.52 -10.66 -8.01
CA GLY A 383 -4.57 -9.26 -7.65
C GLY A 383 -3.22 -8.72 -7.20
N ALA A 384 -3.20 -7.44 -6.91
CA ALA A 384 -1.99 -6.79 -6.40
C ALA A 384 -2.31 -5.67 -5.41
N SER A 385 -1.32 -5.34 -4.61
CA SER A 385 -1.37 -4.33 -3.56
C SER A 385 -0.30 -3.27 -3.77
N ILE A 386 -0.68 -2.00 -3.65
CA ILE A 386 0.23 -0.87 -3.53
C ILE A 386 0.39 -0.54 -2.04
N GLY A 387 1.64 -0.51 -1.56
CA GLY A 387 1.97 -0.02 -0.23
C GLY A 387 1.94 1.50 -0.19
N VAL A 388 0.81 2.10 0.20
CA VAL A 388 0.58 3.56 0.13
C VAL A 388 1.61 4.34 0.96
N ASP A 389 1.85 3.93 2.20
CA ASP A 389 2.83 4.59 3.07
C ASP A 389 4.26 4.45 2.56
N ARG A 390 4.58 3.31 1.94
CA ARG A 390 5.89 3.06 1.36
C ARG A 390 6.13 3.91 0.11
N LEU A 391 5.10 4.04 -0.73
CA LEU A 391 5.16 4.90 -1.90
C LEU A 391 5.20 6.38 -1.49
N ALA A 392 4.45 6.79 -0.47
CA ALA A 392 4.51 8.13 0.08
C ALA A 392 5.92 8.47 0.61
N GLU A 393 6.54 7.53 1.32
CA GLU A 393 7.92 7.67 1.80
C GLU A 393 8.91 7.82 0.63
N LEU A 394 8.79 6.97 -0.42
CA LEU A 394 9.60 7.09 -1.63
C LEU A 394 9.50 8.48 -2.25
N LEU A 395 8.27 8.95 -2.49
CA LEU A 395 8.03 10.26 -3.11
C LEU A 395 8.60 11.41 -2.26
N THR A 396 8.53 11.30 -0.94
CA THR A 396 9.09 12.27 0.00
C THR A 396 10.62 12.27 -0.05
N LEU A 397 11.25 11.10 0.06
CA LEU A 397 12.71 10.94 0.09
C LEU A 397 13.37 11.31 -1.24
N THR A 398 12.64 11.21 -2.35
CA THR A 398 13.12 11.57 -3.70
C THR A 398 12.68 12.97 -4.15
N ASN A 399 12.10 13.79 -3.24
CA ASN A 399 11.59 15.13 -3.52
C ASN A 399 10.56 15.18 -4.68
N GLN A 400 9.79 14.12 -4.88
CA GLN A 400 8.73 14.03 -5.89
C GLN A 400 7.34 14.32 -5.29
N ALA A 401 7.22 14.41 -3.98
CA ALA A 401 6.00 14.75 -3.26
C ALA A 401 5.64 16.25 -3.43
N GLN A 402 5.43 16.71 -4.68
CA GLN A 402 5.00 18.08 -4.94
C GLN A 402 3.48 18.20 -4.79
N ILE A 403 3.00 18.07 -3.57
CA ILE A 403 1.61 18.39 -3.26
C ILE A 403 1.59 19.82 -2.72
N ASN A 404 1.24 20.75 -3.58
CA ASN A 404 0.95 22.11 -3.14
C ASN A 404 -0.39 22.09 -2.39
N SER A 405 -0.32 21.96 -1.08
CA SER A 405 -1.47 22.25 -0.24
C SER A 405 -1.47 23.73 0.06
N ASP A 406 -2.22 24.47 -0.72
CA ASP A 406 -2.51 25.85 -0.35
C ASP A 406 -3.29 25.84 0.96
N GLY A 407 -2.74 26.49 1.97
CA GLY A 407 -3.42 26.70 3.24
C GLY A 407 -4.62 27.65 3.07
N PRO A 408 -5.49 27.73 4.07
CA PRO A 408 -6.67 28.58 4.01
C PRO A 408 -6.28 30.05 3.88
N VAL A 409 -7.14 30.85 3.25
CA VAL A 409 -7.07 32.31 3.36
C VAL A 409 -7.25 32.67 4.83
N ILE A 410 -6.29 33.41 5.41
CA ILE A 410 -6.33 33.77 6.81
C ILE A 410 -6.91 35.18 6.99
N ILE A 411 -7.92 35.34 7.84
CA ILE A 411 -8.40 36.64 8.29
C ILE A 411 -7.64 37.04 9.52
N ILE A 412 -6.95 38.18 9.45
CA ILE A 412 -6.18 38.75 10.54
C ILE A 412 -7.13 39.41 11.52
N ALA A 413 -7.16 38.94 12.76
CA ALA A 413 -8.03 39.44 13.82
C ALA A 413 -7.24 40.31 14.80
N PHE A 414 -7.34 41.62 14.69
CA PHE A 414 -6.67 42.57 15.58
C PHE A 414 -7.50 42.91 16.81
N ASP A 415 -8.81 43.09 16.64
CA ASP A 415 -9.73 43.63 17.62
C ASP A 415 -10.94 42.73 17.79
N ASP A 416 -11.22 42.37 19.05
CA ASP A 416 -12.35 41.52 19.41
C ASP A 416 -13.70 42.20 19.13
N SER A 417 -13.76 43.56 19.12
CA SER A 417 -14.97 44.31 18.75
C SER A 417 -15.35 44.14 17.26
N LEU A 418 -14.38 43.83 16.39
CA LEU A 418 -14.58 43.54 14.98
C LEU A 418 -14.88 42.07 14.67
N MET A 419 -14.95 41.20 15.68
CA MET A 419 -15.20 39.77 15.50
C MET A 419 -16.46 39.47 14.66
N PRO A 420 -17.61 40.16 14.85
CA PRO A 420 -18.77 39.96 13.98
C PRO A 420 -18.49 40.24 12.49
N LEU A 421 -17.64 41.24 12.19
CA LEU A 421 -17.25 41.59 10.82
C LEU A 421 -16.31 40.52 10.24
N TYR A 422 -15.32 40.03 11.02
CA TYR A 422 -14.44 38.92 10.61
C TYR A 422 -15.25 37.66 10.31
N GLN A 423 -16.23 37.31 11.15
CA GLN A 423 -17.12 36.18 10.92
C GLN A 423 -17.97 36.35 9.67
N LYS A 424 -18.54 37.53 9.43
CA LYS A 424 -19.31 37.81 8.24
C LYS A 424 -18.46 37.67 6.97
N THR A 425 -17.24 38.23 6.99
CA THR A 425 -16.29 38.13 5.88
C THR A 425 -15.86 36.67 5.63
N ALA A 426 -15.53 35.92 6.70
CA ALA A 426 -15.19 34.50 6.57
C ALA A 426 -16.34 33.71 5.96
N MET A 427 -17.58 34.00 6.39
CA MET A 427 -18.76 33.29 5.87
C MET A 427 -19.01 33.60 4.40
N GLN A 428 -18.82 34.86 3.97
CA GLN A 428 -18.88 35.25 2.56
C GLN A 428 -17.86 34.48 1.71
N LEU A 429 -16.61 34.35 2.17
CA LEU A 429 -15.56 33.62 1.48
C LEU A 429 -15.86 32.13 1.42
N ARG A 430 -16.26 31.53 2.54
CA ARG A 430 -16.64 30.11 2.63
C ARG A 430 -17.83 29.78 1.73
N SER A 431 -18.86 30.64 1.70
CA SER A 431 -20.01 30.47 0.81
C SER A 431 -19.63 30.56 -0.67
N ALA A 432 -18.52 31.21 -0.98
CA ALA A 432 -17.94 31.23 -2.31
C ALA A 432 -17.01 30.04 -2.61
N GLY A 433 -16.90 29.06 -1.72
CA GLY A 433 -16.04 27.88 -1.86
C GLY A 433 -14.56 28.15 -1.55
N ILE A 434 -14.22 29.22 -0.86
CA ILE A 434 -12.85 29.58 -0.49
C ILE A 434 -12.57 29.10 0.93
N ASN A 435 -11.58 28.20 1.11
CA ASN A 435 -11.13 27.77 2.41
C ASN A 435 -10.61 28.97 3.21
N THR A 436 -11.25 29.26 4.32
CA THR A 436 -10.98 30.49 5.09
C THR A 436 -10.93 30.19 6.59
N GLU A 437 -9.93 30.73 7.24
CA GLU A 437 -9.72 30.65 8.68
C GLU A 437 -9.65 32.06 9.28
N ILE A 438 -10.19 32.25 10.48
CA ILE A 438 -9.98 33.44 11.30
C ILE A 438 -8.93 33.10 12.34
N TYR A 439 -7.97 34.00 12.57
CA TYR A 439 -6.99 33.78 13.61
C TYR A 439 -7.59 33.97 15.01
N TYR A 440 -7.61 32.91 15.81
CA TYR A 440 -8.14 32.91 17.18
C TYR A 440 -7.05 32.88 18.28
N GLY A 441 -5.77 32.97 17.90
CA GLY A 441 -4.67 32.92 18.87
C GLY A 441 -4.68 34.13 19.81
N ALA A 442 -4.14 33.96 21.02
CA ALA A 442 -4.11 35.01 22.05
C ALA A 442 -3.23 36.21 21.68
N LYS A 443 -2.20 36.02 20.80
CA LYS A 443 -1.30 37.09 20.40
C LYS A 443 -1.83 37.80 19.16
N ARG A 444 -2.48 38.94 19.33
CA ARG A 444 -3.16 39.68 18.26
C ARG A 444 -2.24 40.52 17.33
N GLY A 445 -0.95 40.61 17.61
CA GLY A 445 -0.01 41.38 16.78
C GLY A 445 0.17 40.79 15.37
N LEU A 446 0.22 41.67 14.35
CA LEU A 446 0.34 41.28 12.94
C LEU A 446 1.47 40.30 12.65
N LYS A 447 2.64 40.51 13.25
CA LYS A 447 3.81 39.64 13.09
C LYS A 447 3.51 38.18 13.49
N HIS A 448 2.79 37.97 14.59
CA HIS A 448 2.45 36.63 15.06
C HIS A 448 1.43 35.94 14.15
N GLN A 449 0.44 36.71 13.68
CA GLN A 449 -0.60 36.20 12.78
C GLN A 449 -0.03 35.89 11.39
N MET A 450 0.91 36.71 10.88
CA MET A 450 1.62 36.42 9.64
C MET A 450 2.50 35.17 9.76
N ALA A 451 3.19 34.99 10.89
CA ALA A 451 3.96 33.78 11.13
C ALA A 451 3.08 32.53 11.27
N TYR A 452 1.85 32.70 11.75
CA TYR A 452 0.86 31.63 11.77
C TYR A 452 0.38 31.28 10.36
N ALA A 453 0.02 32.30 9.56
CA ALA A 453 -0.37 32.11 8.17
C ALA A 453 0.73 31.40 7.35
N ASP A 454 1.98 31.79 7.56
CA ASP A 454 3.14 31.19 6.91
C ASP A 454 3.33 29.71 7.26
N ARG A 455 3.21 29.35 8.55
CA ARG A 455 3.28 27.97 9.01
C ARG A 455 2.15 27.09 8.46
N ASN A 456 0.96 27.68 8.24
CA ASN A 456 -0.20 27.01 7.67
C ASN A 456 -0.20 27.03 6.13
N ASN A 457 0.89 27.50 5.51
CA ASN A 457 1.03 27.62 4.06
C ASN A 457 -0.12 28.42 3.40
N SER A 458 -0.64 29.43 4.13
CA SER A 458 -1.72 30.30 3.62
C SER A 458 -1.23 31.09 2.42
N THR A 459 -2.01 31.07 1.34
CA THR A 459 -1.67 31.83 0.12
C THR A 459 -1.97 33.30 0.25
N LEU A 460 -3.03 33.64 0.96
CA LEU A 460 -3.53 34.99 1.14
C LEU A 460 -3.83 35.30 2.60
N ALA A 461 -3.65 36.58 2.98
CA ALA A 461 -4.14 37.10 4.24
C ALA A 461 -5.09 38.29 3.98
N VAL A 462 -6.23 38.29 4.65
CA VAL A 462 -7.21 39.37 4.65
C VAL A 462 -7.02 40.20 5.93
N ILE A 463 -6.75 41.47 5.77
CA ILE A 463 -6.46 42.39 6.85
C ILE A 463 -7.62 43.40 6.94
N ILE A 464 -8.29 43.47 8.07
CA ILE A 464 -9.36 44.40 8.37
C ILE A 464 -9.08 45.01 9.74
N GLY A 465 -8.56 46.22 9.78
CA GLY A 465 -8.46 47.03 10.98
C GLY A 465 -9.65 47.97 11.14
N SER A 466 -9.64 48.81 12.18
CA SER A 466 -10.72 49.75 12.44
C SER A 466 -10.94 50.74 11.26
N ASN A 467 -9.84 51.20 10.63
CA ASN A 467 -9.92 52.09 9.48
C ASN A 467 -10.51 51.42 8.23
N GLU A 468 -10.14 50.18 7.97
CA GLU A 468 -10.70 49.39 6.87
C GLU A 468 -12.19 49.10 7.12
N ALA A 469 -12.54 48.75 8.35
CA ALA A 469 -13.92 48.50 8.74
C ALA A 469 -14.82 49.70 8.55
N GLU A 470 -14.38 50.89 8.98
CA GLU A 470 -15.11 52.18 8.78
C GLU A 470 -15.33 52.51 7.30
N LYS A 471 -14.36 52.20 6.44
CA LYS A 471 -14.45 52.43 4.99
C LYS A 471 -15.18 51.31 4.25
N GLY A 472 -15.52 50.20 4.90
CA GLY A 472 -16.13 49.05 4.24
C GLY A 472 -15.20 48.32 3.27
N VAL A 473 -13.89 48.31 3.55
CA VAL A 473 -12.85 47.69 2.71
C VAL A 473 -12.04 46.67 3.49
N ALA A 474 -11.25 45.87 2.80
CA ALA A 474 -10.24 44.99 3.34
C ALA A 474 -8.96 45.05 2.51
N THR A 475 -7.81 44.85 3.13
CA THR A 475 -6.53 44.68 2.42
C THR A 475 -6.26 43.20 2.22
N ILE A 476 -6.19 42.76 0.97
CA ILE A 476 -5.75 41.41 0.61
C ILE A 476 -4.23 41.43 0.44
N LYS A 477 -3.52 40.57 1.15
CA LYS A 477 -2.07 40.38 1.01
C LYS A 477 -1.77 39.00 0.41
N ASN A 478 -1.14 39.01 -0.76
CA ASN A 478 -0.69 37.79 -1.41
C ASN A 478 0.63 37.32 -0.81
N LEU A 479 0.58 36.29 0.05
CA LEU A 479 1.75 35.76 0.79
C LEU A 479 2.67 34.94 -0.13
N ARG A 480 2.10 34.19 -1.08
CA ARG A 480 2.85 33.41 -2.07
C ARG A 480 3.67 34.35 -2.98
N LEU A 481 3.02 35.34 -3.57
CA LEU A 481 3.70 36.33 -4.41
C LEU A 481 4.72 37.14 -3.59
N GLY A 482 4.41 37.42 -2.33
CA GLY A 482 5.32 38.10 -1.41
C GLY A 482 6.63 37.38 -1.19
N LYS A 483 6.59 36.05 -1.05
CA LYS A 483 7.79 35.21 -0.96
C LYS A 483 8.61 35.22 -2.26
N GLN A 484 7.95 35.06 -3.41
CA GLN A 484 8.60 35.06 -4.72
C GLN A 484 9.31 36.37 -5.04
N LEU A 485 8.70 37.49 -4.68
CA LEU A 485 9.23 38.82 -4.99
C LEU A 485 10.21 39.36 -3.94
N ALA A 486 10.31 38.72 -2.76
CA ALA A 486 11.21 39.14 -1.69
C ALA A 486 12.69 39.13 -2.10
N GLU A 487 13.09 38.21 -3.00
CA GLU A 487 14.46 38.09 -3.51
C GLU A 487 14.77 39.02 -4.69
N THR A 488 13.72 39.57 -5.35
CA THR A 488 13.88 40.31 -6.59
C THR A 488 13.61 41.80 -6.46
N ILE A 489 12.82 42.25 -5.45
CA ILE A 489 12.44 43.63 -5.25
C ILE A 489 13.00 44.12 -3.91
N ALA A 490 13.99 45.03 -4.00
CA ALA A 490 14.62 45.66 -2.83
C ALA A 490 13.80 46.82 -2.25
N ASP A 491 13.00 47.55 -3.08
CA ASP A 491 12.17 48.64 -2.61
C ASP A 491 10.90 48.12 -1.91
N LYS A 492 10.76 48.52 -0.64
CA LYS A 492 9.63 48.06 0.21
C LYS A 492 8.27 48.60 -0.26
N ASN A 493 8.20 49.80 -0.86
CA ASN A 493 6.95 50.38 -1.30
C ASN A 493 6.50 49.74 -2.62
N GLU A 494 7.44 49.51 -3.54
CA GLU A 494 7.17 48.78 -4.77
C GLU A 494 6.69 47.34 -4.45
N TRP A 495 7.40 46.65 -3.54
CA TRP A 495 7.02 45.32 -3.08
C TRP A 495 5.60 45.32 -2.48
N LYS A 496 5.30 46.26 -1.56
CA LYS A 496 3.99 46.39 -0.94
C LYS A 496 2.87 46.58 -1.97
N ASN A 497 3.08 47.45 -2.94
CA ASN A 497 2.07 47.73 -3.98
C ASN A 497 1.80 46.53 -4.90
N LYS A 498 2.79 45.65 -5.09
CA LYS A 498 2.61 44.42 -5.89
C LYS A 498 1.91 43.28 -5.13
N VAL A 499 2.12 43.21 -3.82
CA VAL A 499 1.61 42.07 -3.00
C VAL A 499 0.36 42.39 -2.20
N GLN A 500 -0.06 43.69 -2.13
CA GLN A 500 -1.23 44.10 -1.38
C GLN A 500 -2.17 44.89 -2.28
N GLN A 501 -3.47 44.63 -2.09
CA GLN A 501 -4.51 45.42 -2.74
C GLN A 501 -5.68 45.69 -1.78
N GLU A 502 -6.22 46.88 -1.79
CA GLU A 502 -7.43 47.24 -1.06
C GLU A 502 -8.66 46.89 -1.91
N VAL A 503 -9.64 46.23 -1.34
CA VAL A 503 -10.87 45.80 -2.01
C VAL A 503 -12.08 46.09 -1.13
N LYS A 504 -13.24 46.36 -1.73
CA LYS A 504 -14.50 46.48 -0.99
C LYS A 504 -14.88 45.12 -0.39
N LEU A 505 -15.43 45.12 0.82
CA LEU A 505 -15.87 43.92 1.50
C LEU A 505 -16.96 43.17 0.68
N GLU A 506 -17.80 43.88 -0.06
CA GLU A 506 -18.81 43.26 -0.94
C GLU A 506 -18.21 42.44 -2.09
N ASP A 507 -17.04 42.86 -2.62
CA ASP A 507 -16.36 42.24 -3.76
C ASP A 507 -15.25 41.24 -3.35
N ILE A 508 -14.97 41.09 -2.07
CA ILE A 508 -13.78 40.39 -1.57
C ILE A 508 -13.68 38.93 -2.06
N ALA A 509 -14.80 38.21 -2.13
CA ALA A 509 -14.82 36.83 -2.59
C ALA A 509 -14.45 36.72 -4.08
N LYS A 510 -14.93 37.63 -4.90
CA LYS A 510 -14.65 37.72 -6.34
C LYS A 510 -13.17 38.01 -6.59
N GLU A 511 -12.61 38.97 -5.86
CA GLU A 511 -11.21 39.37 -6.03
C GLU A 511 -10.25 38.27 -5.52
N ILE A 512 -10.55 37.60 -4.40
CA ILE A 512 -9.76 36.48 -3.91
C ILE A 512 -9.78 35.32 -4.92
N LYS A 513 -10.93 34.94 -5.50
CA LYS A 513 -11.00 33.92 -6.55
C LYS A 513 -10.08 34.21 -7.72
N LYS A 514 -10.11 35.45 -8.24
CA LYS A 514 -9.22 35.85 -9.34
C LYS A 514 -7.73 35.71 -9.02
N ILE A 515 -7.34 35.83 -7.74
CA ILE A 515 -5.95 35.69 -7.32
C ILE A 515 -5.59 34.19 -7.20
N LEU A 516 -6.51 33.38 -6.69
CA LEU A 516 -6.29 31.93 -6.47
C LEU A 516 -6.32 31.13 -7.79
N GLU A 517 -7.00 31.62 -8.82
CA GLU A 517 -7.08 31.01 -10.15
C GLU A 517 -5.88 31.33 -11.05
N LYS A 518 -5.00 32.25 -10.64
CA LYS A 518 -3.71 32.58 -11.29
C LYS A 518 -2.55 31.82 -10.72
#